data_53d716c81ca7a46b36e2167a0bee9a1b
#
_entry.id   53d716c81ca7a46b36e2167a0bee9a1b
#
_cell.length_a   1.000
_cell.length_b   1.000
_cell.length_c   1.000
_cell.angle_alpha   90.00
_cell.angle_beta   90.00
_cell.angle_gamma   90.00
#
_symmetry.space_group_name_H-M   'P 1'
#
loop_
_entity.id
_entity.type
_entity.pdbx_description
1 polymer ?
#
loop_
_entity_poly.entity_id
_entity_poly.type
_entity_poly.pdbx_seq_one_letter_code
_entity_poly.pdbx_strand_id
1 'polypeptide(L)'
;RLSVCGTVNDLASMGARPRYLTAGFILETGLSTDVLEPIVCSMAETAKEAGVTIIAGDTKVIEGKGGLYINTAGLGDRAPDCEISAGNLHGGDAILVTGTLGDHHAVILTERMQMKTTLASDCAPLNHLVEALLAAKLPVHTIRDITRGGLATVANELAAASGVSITLSEEALPVREEIKALSGILGLDPLTMGNEGKMLIALPAAEAETALRILRALPYGTEAEEIGCVSTGSGVHLKTLYGGRRRILPLRGEGLPRIC
;
A
#
# COMPACT_ATOMS: atom_id res chain seq x y z
N ARG A 1 7.49 -3.22 12.50
CA ARG A 1 7.59 -2.64 11.16
C ARG A 1 6.22 -2.19 10.64
N LEU A 2 5.23 -3.06 10.56
CA LEU A 2 3.91 -2.82 9.98
C LEU A 2 3.21 -1.57 10.56
N SER A 3 3.17 -1.43 11.89
CA SER A 3 2.51 -0.29 12.55
C SER A 3 3.12 1.08 12.17
N VAL A 4 4.43 1.13 11.94
CA VAL A 4 5.11 2.36 11.49
C VAL A 4 4.82 2.61 10.02
N CYS A 5 4.99 1.59 9.16
CA CYS A 5 4.77 1.73 7.72
C CYS A 5 3.35 2.17 7.38
N GLY A 6 2.32 1.55 8.00
CA GLY A 6 0.93 1.91 7.74
C GLY A 6 0.65 3.39 7.96
N THR A 7 1.01 3.91 9.14
CA THR A 7 0.79 5.34 9.46
C THR A 7 1.62 6.28 8.59
N VAL A 8 2.88 5.92 8.28
CA VAL A 8 3.75 6.71 7.39
C VAL A 8 3.17 6.76 5.99
N ASN A 9 2.71 5.63 5.47
CA ASN A 9 2.14 5.52 4.12
C ASN A 9 0.80 6.25 3.99
N ASP A 10 -0.04 6.21 5.04
CA ASP A 10 -1.29 7.01 5.10
C ASP A 10 -1.00 8.51 4.98
N LEU A 11 -0.04 9.02 5.75
CA LEU A 11 0.36 10.43 5.67
C LEU A 11 0.92 10.78 4.29
N ALA A 12 1.79 9.92 3.74
CA ALA A 12 2.36 10.12 2.43
C ALA A 12 1.29 10.09 1.32
N SER A 13 0.28 9.23 1.43
CA SER A 13 -0.85 9.17 0.49
C SER A 13 -1.66 10.47 0.41
N MET A 14 -1.62 11.28 1.47
CA MET A 14 -2.21 12.61 1.50
C MET A 14 -1.27 13.72 0.99
N GLY A 15 -0.10 13.35 0.46
CA GLY A 15 0.93 14.32 0.03
C GLY A 15 1.63 15.01 1.19
N ALA A 16 1.54 14.47 2.40
CA ALA A 16 2.24 14.98 3.56
C ALA A 16 3.61 14.31 3.72
N ARG A 17 4.59 15.07 4.18
CA ARG A 17 5.87 14.54 4.65
C ARG A 17 5.71 14.12 6.12
N PRO A 18 5.75 12.84 6.45
CA PRO A 18 5.66 12.37 7.83
C PRO A 18 6.80 12.92 8.69
N ARG A 19 6.53 13.29 9.94
CA ARG A 19 7.51 13.84 10.87
C ARG A 19 7.53 13.11 12.18
N TYR A 20 6.37 12.96 12.79
CA TYR A 20 6.23 12.46 14.15
C TYR A 20 5.17 11.35 14.20
N LEU A 21 5.45 10.37 15.03
CA LEU A 21 4.50 9.33 15.39
C LEU A 21 4.28 9.32 16.90
N THR A 22 3.10 8.88 17.31
CA THR A 22 2.84 8.38 18.65
C THR A 22 2.59 6.89 18.59
N ALA A 23 2.92 6.15 19.66
CA ALA A 23 2.74 4.70 19.70
C ALA A 23 2.09 4.27 21.01
N GLY A 24 0.90 3.71 20.93
CA GLY A 24 0.20 3.08 22.05
C GLY A 24 0.42 1.57 22.02
N PHE A 25 0.78 1.00 23.18
CA PHE A 25 0.94 -0.44 23.36
C PHE A 25 -0.10 -0.98 24.33
N ILE A 26 -0.78 -2.05 23.94
CA ILE A 26 -1.60 -2.85 24.84
C ILE A 26 -0.96 -4.22 24.91
N LEU A 27 -0.45 -4.56 26.08
CA LEU A 27 0.25 -5.81 26.38
C LEU A 27 -0.68 -6.69 27.22
N GLU A 28 -0.87 -7.93 26.81
CA GLU A 28 -1.54 -8.89 27.65
C GLU A 28 -0.56 -9.55 28.63
N THR A 29 -1.04 -9.88 29.83
CA THR A 29 -0.25 -10.64 30.82
C THR A 29 0.24 -11.96 30.20
N GLY A 30 1.52 -12.32 30.48
CA GLY A 30 2.15 -13.49 29.88
C GLY A 30 2.98 -13.22 28.62
N LEU A 31 2.94 -12.00 28.07
CA LEU A 31 3.87 -11.61 27.00
C LEU A 31 5.30 -11.54 27.55
N SER A 32 6.22 -12.29 26.93
CA SER A 32 7.64 -12.24 27.29
C SER A 32 8.29 -10.95 26.80
N THR A 33 9.20 -10.39 27.60
CA THR A 33 10.08 -9.29 27.20
C THR A 33 10.96 -9.65 26.01
N ASP A 34 11.35 -10.91 25.87
CA ASP A 34 12.15 -11.42 24.75
C ASP A 34 11.41 -11.35 23.42
N VAL A 35 10.06 -11.32 23.46
CA VAL A 35 9.20 -11.10 22.29
C VAL A 35 9.01 -9.60 22.03
N LEU A 36 8.87 -8.80 23.09
CA LEU A 36 8.60 -7.37 22.99
C LEU A 36 9.81 -6.59 22.46
N GLU A 37 11.02 -6.91 22.96
CA GLU A 37 12.24 -6.17 22.60
C GLU A 37 12.53 -6.16 21.09
N PRO A 38 12.55 -7.29 20.36
CA PRO A 38 12.74 -7.28 18.91
C PRO A 38 11.68 -6.46 18.16
N ILE A 39 10.44 -6.44 18.67
CA ILE A 39 9.34 -5.66 18.06
C ILE A 39 9.60 -4.17 18.21
N VAL A 40 10.00 -3.71 19.38
CA VAL A 40 10.35 -2.30 19.64
C VAL A 40 11.58 -1.89 18.82
N CYS A 41 12.60 -2.74 18.75
CA CYS A 41 13.77 -2.51 17.89
C CYS A 41 13.37 -2.36 16.41
N SER A 42 12.55 -3.27 15.91
CA SER A 42 12.04 -3.19 14.53
C SER A 42 11.22 -1.91 14.28
N MET A 43 10.45 -1.43 15.24
CA MET A 43 9.75 -0.14 15.14
C MET A 43 10.73 1.02 15.05
N ALA A 44 11.77 1.04 15.90
CA ALA A 44 12.77 2.11 15.91
C ALA A 44 13.57 2.15 14.61
N GLU A 45 13.99 0.99 14.09
CA GLU A 45 14.68 0.87 12.80
C GLU A 45 13.81 1.36 11.65
N THR A 46 12.53 0.99 11.64
CA THR A 46 11.58 1.43 10.59
C THR A 46 11.29 2.92 10.68
N ALA A 47 11.15 3.48 11.89
CA ALA A 47 10.99 4.91 12.08
C ALA A 47 12.22 5.68 11.56
N LYS A 48 13.43 5.18 11.82
CA LYS A 48 14.68 5.75 11.28
C LYS A 48 14.73 5.66 9.76
N GLU A 49 14.34 4.52 9.18
CA GLU A 49 14.27 4.31 7.73
C GLU A 49 13.30 5.32 7.07
N ALA A 50 12.13 5.51 7.68
CA ALA A 50 11.11 6.46 7.22
C ALA A 50 11.48 7.93 7.48
N GLY A 51 12.51 8.21 8.27
CA GLY A 51 12.89 9.58 8.66
C GLY A 51 11.90 10.23 9.63
N VAL A 52 11.17 9.44 10.42
CA VAL A 52 10.20 9.92 11.42
C VAL A 52 10.68 9.67 12.85
N THR A 53 10.17 10.46 13.79
CA THR A 53 10.48 10.31 15.22
C THR A 53 9.24 9.90 16.00
N ILE A 54 9.33 8.82 16.79
CA ILE A 54 8.29 8.46 17.76
C ILE A 54 8.48 9.34 18.97
N ILE A 55 7.57 10.33 19.20
CA ILE A 55 7.75 11.40 20.19
C ILE A 55 6.97 11.19 21.48
N ALA A 56 5.95 10.34 21.45
CA ALA A 56 5.09 10.06 22.60
C ALA A 56 4.45 8.69 22.47
N GLY A 57 3.92 8.20 23.55
CA GLY A 57 3.20 6.94 23.59
C GLY A 57 2.70 6.63 24.97
N ASP A 58 2.00 5.51 25.09
CA ASP A 58 1.54 4.97 26.37
C ASP A 58 1.57 3.44 26.30
N THR A 59 1.75 2.80 27.44
CA THR A 59 1.74 1.34 27.54
C THR A 59 0.73 0.91 28.60
N LYS A 60 -0.21 0.08 28.22
CA LYS A 60 -1.18 -0.54 29.12
C LYS A 60 -0.94 -2.03 29.19
N VAL A 61 -1.07 -2.58 30.40
CA VAL A 61 -1.07 -4.03 30.62
C VAL A 61 -2.46 -4.45 31.02
N ILE A 62 -2.99 -5.44 30.31
CA ILE A 62 -4.32 -6.00 30.56
C ILE A 62 -4.25 -7.51 30.80
N GLU A 63 -5.29 -8.09 31.37
CA GLU A 63 -5.43 -9.54 31.46
C GLU A 63 -5.54 -10.15 30.06
N GLY A 64 -4.88 -11.29 29.83
CA GLY A 64 -4.93 -11.96 28.54
C GLY A 64 -3.99 -13.18 28.46
N LYS A 65 -3.62 -13.56 27.25
CA LYS A 65 -2.84 -14.78 26.97
C LYS A 65 -1.49 -14.47 26.28
N GLY A 66 -0.92 -13.29 26.51
CA GLY A 66 0.35 -12.89 25.92
C GLY A 66 0.21 -12.18 24.55
N GLY A 67 -0.96 -11.64 24.23
CA GLY A 67 -1.17 -10.83 23.04
C GLY A 67 -0.49 -9.46 23.11
N LEU A 68 -0.24 -8.88 21.94
CA LEU A 68 0.33 -7.54 21.77
C LEU A 68 -0.47 -6.79 20.71
N TYR A 69 -0.90 -5.57 21.05
CA TYR A 69 -1.55 -4.66 20.13
C TYR A 69 -0.77 -3.35 20.11
N ILE A 70 -0.46 -2.87 18.91
CA ILE A 70 0.27 -1.61 18.69
C ILE A 70 -0.61 -0.71 17.84
N ASN A 71 -0.90 0.48 18.33
CA ASN A 71 -1.59 1.52 17.61
C ASN A 71 -0.68 2.73 17.45
N THR A 72 -0.57 3.25 16.23
CA THR A 72 0.21 4.44 15.92
C THR A 72 -0.69 5.53 15.33
N ALA A 73 -0.37 6.78 15.64
CA ALA A 73 -0.92 7.95 14.98
C ALA A 73 0.23 8.86 14.54
N GLY A 74 0.05 9.59 13.45
CA GLY A 74 1.13 10.36 12.86
C GLY A 74 0.76 11.80 12.54
N LEU A 75 1.78 12.64 12.49
CA LEU A 75 1.72 14.03 12.06
C LEU A 75 2.76 14.27 10.98
N GLY A 76 2.40 15.07 9.98
CA GLY A 76 3.27 15.44 8.86
C GLY A 76 2.99 16.83 8.34
N ASP A 77 3.96 17.36 7.58
CA ASP A 77 3.84 18.64 6.89
C ASP A 77 3.28 18.41 5.49
N ARG A 78 2.23 19.13 5.13
CA ARG A 78 1.65 19.13 3.78
C ARG A 78 1.76 20.53 3.18
N ALA A 79 2.21 20.63 1.93
CA ALA A 79 2.24 21.91 1.24
C ALA A 79 0.80 22.47 1.10
N PRO A 80 0.60 23.80 1.29
CA PRO A 80 -0.73 24.41 1.21
C PRO A 80 -1.41 24.23 -0.15
N ASP A 81 -0.62 24.14 -1.22
CA ASP A 81 -1.02 23.98 -2.61
C ASP A 81 -1.08 22.50 -3.07
N CYS A 82 -0.92 21.57 -2.14
CA CYS A 82 -1.03 20.14 -2.46
C CYS A 82 -2.49 19.75 -2.66
N GLU A 83 -2.84 19.31 -3.87
CA GLU A 83 -4.21 18.91 -4.26
C GLU A 83 -4.45 17.40 -4.28
N ILE A 84 -3.50 16.61 -3.79
CA ILE A 84 -3.63 15.15 -3.76
C ILE A 84 -4.85 14.74 -2.93
N SER A 85 -5.80 14.06 -3.56
CA SER A 85 -6.98 13.51 -2.88
C SER A 85 -7.59 12.33 -3.63
N ALA A 86 -8.39 11.53 -2.94
CA ALA A 86 -9.09 10.38 -3.54
C ALA A 86 -10.11 10.76 -4.61
N GLY A 87 -10.65 11.97 -4.56
CA GLY A 87 -11.63 12.50 -5.51
C GLY A 87 -11.03 13.29 -6.68
N ASN A 88 -9.71 13.26 -6.87
CA ASN A 88 -9.02 14.12 -7.83
C ASN A 88 -8.46 13.37 -9.05
N LEU A 89 -9.04 12.21 -9.41
CA LEU A 89 -8.71 11.56 -10.70
C LEU A 89 -9.33 12.30 -11.87
N HIS A 90 -8.56 12.51 -12.91
CA HIS A 90 -9.00 13.15 -14.14
C HIS A 90 -8.93 12.20 -15.34
N GLY A 91 -9.85 12.36 -16.29
CA GLY A 91 -9.76 11.67 -17.58
C GLY A 91 -8.46 12.02 -18.29
N GLY A 92 -7.69 11.01 -18.71
CA GLY A 92 -6.36 11.17 -19.29
C GLY A 92 -5.22 10.94 -18.31
N ASP A 93 -5.49 10.65 -17.02
CA ASP A 93 -4.47 10.22 -16.08
C ASP A 93 -3.96 8.82 -16.40
N ALA A 94 -2.65 8.63 -16.23
CA ALA A 94 -2.04 7.31 -16.10
C ALA A 94 -2.19 6.79 -14.67
N ILE A 95 -2.35 5.49 -14.53
CA ILE A 95 -2.35 4.77 -13.25
C ILE A 95 -1.05 4.01 -13.12
N LEU A 96 -0.26 4.37 -12.12
CA LEU A 96 1.00 3.71 -11.79
C LEU A 96 0.84 2.92 -10.49
N VAL A 97 1.64 1.85 -10.35
CA VAL A 97 1.88 1.18 -9.06
C VAL A 97 3.35 1.18 -8.74
N THR A 98 3.72 1.22 -7.46
CA THR A 98 5.12 1.32 -7.03
C THR A 98 5.87 -0.02 -7.07
N GLY A 99 5.21 -1.12 -7.39
CA GLY A 99 5.86 -2.44 -7.52
C GLY A 99 4.86 -3.59 -7.55
N THR A 100 5.33 -4.79 -7.26
CA THR A 100 4.58 -6.06 -7.37
C THR A 100 3.38 -6.15 -6.43
N LEU A 101 2.36 -6.91 -6.84
CA LEU A 101 1.09 -7.02 -6.15
C LEU A 101 0.91 -8.38 -5.46
N GLY A 102 0.36 -8.36 -4.24
CA GLY A 102 -0.07 -9.55 -3.50
C GLY A 102 0.99 -10.17 -2.59
N ASP A 103 2.19 -9.61 -2.52
CA ASP A 103 3.31 -10.19 -1.77
C ASP A 103 3.00 -10.34 -0.27
N HIS A 104 2.52 -9.30 0.41
CA HIS A 104 2.21 -9.35 1.84
C HIS A 104 1.13 -10.41 2.14
N HIS A 105 0.04 -10.37 1.39
CA HIS A 105 -1.05 -11.30 1.55
C HIS A 105 -0.60 -12.76 1.38
N ALA A 106 0.23 -13.03 0.38
CA ALA A 106 0.79 -14.36 0.14
C ALA A 106 1.65 -14.85 1.31
N VAL A 107 2.49 -13.98 1.88
CA VAL A 107 3.30 -14.31 3.07
C VAL A 107 2.42 -14.69 4.25
N ILE A 108 1.38 -13.90 4.55
CA ILE A 108 0.48 -14.21 5.66
C ILE A 108 -0.28 -15.51 5.43
N LEU A 109 -0.73 -15.80 4.20
CA LEU A 109 -1.38 -17.06 3.87
C LEU A 109 -0.46 -18.26 4.06
N THR A 110 0.74 -18.19 3.49
CA THR A 110 1.71 -19.28 3.58
C THR A 110 2.14 -19.56 5.03
N GLU A 111 2.32 -18.49 5.83
CA GLU A 111 2.62 -18.62 7.26
C GLU A 111 1.48 -19.33 8.02
N ARG A 112 0.23 -18.92 7.81
CA ARG A 112 -0.95 -19.55 8.45
C ARG A 112 -1.18 -20.98 8.01
N MET A 113 -0.85 -21.30 6.77
CA MET A 113 -0.94 -22.66 6.22
C MET A 113 0.30 -23.50 6.55
N GLN A 114 1.27 -22.93 7.29
CA GLN A 114 2.56 -23.58 7.62
C GLN A 114 3.30 -24.09 6.37
N MET A 115 3.18 -23.37 5.26
CA MET A 115 3.87 -23.66 4.01
C MET A 115 5.28 -23.08 4.04
N LYS A 116 6.27 -23.88 3.63
CA LYS A 116 7.63 -23.37 3.42
C LYS A 116 7.67 -22.52 2.14
N THR A 117 8.13 -21.29 2.27
CA THR A 117 8.24 -20.34 1.15
C THR A 117 9.47 -19.46 1.30
N THR A 118 9.93 -18.90 0.19
CA THR A 118 10.96 -17.86 0.13
C THR A 118 10.35 -16.48 -0.05
N LEU A 119 9.00 -16.38 -0.09
CA LEU A 119 8.30 -15.10 -0.21
C LEU A 119 8.59 -14.22 1.00
N ALA A 120 8.76 -12.94 0.76
CA ALA A 120 8.93 -11.92 1.79
C ALA A 120 7.81 -10.89 1.68
N SER A 121 7.40 -10.37 2.84
CA SER A 121 6.44 -9.26 2.89
C SER A 121 7.01 -8.01 2.23
N ASP A 122 6.19 -7.31 1.48
CA ASP A 122 6.50 -6.03 0.87
C ASP A 122 6.42 -4.84 1.85
N CYS A 123 6.12 -5.07 3.12
CA CYS A 123 5.94 -4.02 4.13
C CYS A 123 7.13 -3.05 4.17
N ALA A 124 6.91 -1.79 3.76
CA ALA A 124 7.92 -0.77 3.60
C ALA A 124 7.36 0.65 3.76
N PRO A 125 8.17 1.61 4.28
CA PRO A 125 7.80 3.02 4.27
C PRO A 125 8.02 3.61 2.87
N LEU A 126 6.98 4.20 2.30
CA LEU A 126 6.97 4.70 0.91
C LEU A 126 7.01 6.23 0.81
N ASN A 127 7.10 6.93 1.92
CA ASN A 127 7.09 8.39 1.96
C ASN A 127 8.19 9.01 1.06
N HIS A 128 9.36 8.38 0.97
CA HIS A 128 10.46 8.88 0.12
C HIS A 128 10.11 8.87 -1.37
N LEU A 129 9.29 7.91 -1.83
CA LEU A 129 8.80 7.87 -3.20
C LEU A 129 7.90 9.08 -3.49
N VAL A 130 6.96 9.34 -2.59
CA VAL A 130 6.05 10.48 -2.70
C VAL A 130 6.80 11.81 -2.60
N GLU A 131 7.70 11.94 -1.62
CA GLU A 131 8.53 13.14 -1.47
C GLU A 131 9.34 13.45 -2.73
N ALA A 132 9.88 12.43 -3.41
CA ALA A 132 10.64 12.60 -4.64
C ALA A 132 9.77 13.10 -5.81
N LEU A 133 8.56 12.57 -5.96
CA LEU A 133 7.62 13.04 -6.98
C LEU A 133 7.21 14.50 -6.75
N LEU A 134 6.91 14.86 -5.49
CA LEU A 134 6.55 16.23 -5.11
C LEU A 134 7.73 17.20 -5.26
N ALA A 135 8.94 16.78 -4.89
CA ALA A 135 10.16 17.58 -5.09
C ALA A 135 10.44 17.86 -6.57
N ALA A 136 10.10 16.91 -7.46
CA ALA A 136 10.15 17.10 -8.90
C ALA A 136 9.00 17.96 -9.45
N LYS A 137 8.07 18.41 -8.60
CA LYS A 137 6.88 19.22 -8.95
C LYS A 137 5.98 18.54 -9.97
N LEU A 138 5.90 17.22 -9.95
CA LEU A 138 4.96 16.50 -10.80
C LEU A 138 3.52 16.77 -10.33
N PRO A 139 2.58 16.97 -11.26
CA PRO A 139 1.18 17.24 -10.95
C PRO A 139 0.47 15.94 -10.56
N VAL A 140 0.78 15.41 -9.39
CA VAL A 140 0.18 14.19 -8.86
C VAL A 140 -1.24 14.50 -8.38
N HIS A 141 -2.24 13.82 -8.94
CA HIS A 141 -3.65 14.04 -8.62
C HIS A 141 -4.10 13.16 -7.44
N THR A 142 -3.68 11.90 -7.43
CA THR A 142 -4.11 10.94 -6.43
C THR A 142 -2.98 10.00 -6.05
N ILE A 143 -2.86 9.72 -4.76
CA ILE A 143 -2.03 8.63 -4.23
C ILE A 143 -2.88 7.83 -3.25
N ARG A 144 -2.76 6.51 -3.26
CA ARG A 144 -3.42 5.63 -2.30
C ARG A 144 -2.57 4.38 -2.06
N ASP A 145 -2.38 4.03 -0.80
CA ASP A 145 -1.79 2.75 -0.42
C ASP A 145 -2.70 1.58 -0.81
N ILE A 146 -2.10 0.51 -1.31
CA ILE A 146 -2.82 -0.68 -1.82
C ILE A 146 -2.87 -1.74 -0.72
N THR A 147 -3.56 -1.48 0.37
CA THR A 147 -3.64 -2.37 1.53
C THR A 147 -4.79 -3.37 1.42
N ARG A 148 -5.67 -3.42 2.39
CA ARG A 148 -6.77 -4.39 2.46
C ARG A 148 -7.71 -4.31 1.24
N GLY A 149 -8.01 -5.49 0.67
CA GLY A 149 -8.83 -5.61 -0.54
C GLY A 149 -8.07 -5.34 -1.83
N GLY A 150 -6.76 -5.07 -1.74
CA GLY A 150 -5.84 -4.95 -2.86
C GLY A 150 -6.17 -3.82 -3.83
N LEU A 151 -5.54 -3.87 -4.99
CA LEU A 151 -5.74 -2.91 -6.07
C LEU A 151 -7.21 -2.84 -6.52
N ALA A 152 -7.93 -3.95 -6.50
CA ALA A 152 -9.33 -4.00 -6.91
C ALA A 152 -10.20 -3.09 -6.06
N THR A 153 -10.05 -3.13 -4.74
CA THR A 153 -10.84 -2.28 -3.83
C THR A 153 -10.42 -0.82 -3.96
N VAL A 154 -9.13 -0.53 -3.88
CA VAL A 154 -8.60 0.84 -4.01
C VAL A 154 -9.02 1.52 -5.31
N ALA A 155 -8.85 0.84 -6.45
CA ALA A 155 -9.24 1.41 -7.75
C ALA A 155 -10.74 1.70 -7.82
N ASN A 156 -11.61 0.82 -7.25
CA ASN A 156 -13.05 1.07 -7.24
C ASN A 156 -13.44 2.25 -6.32
N GLU A 157 -12.79 2.39 -5.16
CA GLU A 157 -13.01 3.53 -4.26
C GLU A 157 -12.64 4.85 -4.95
N LEU A 158 -11.48 4.91 -5.60
CA LEU A 158 -11.00 6.10 -6.30
C LEU A 158 -11.86 6.43 -7.51
N ALA A 159 -12.24 5.44 -8.31
CA ALA A 159 -13.15 5.63 -9.46
C ALA A 159 -14.52 6.17 -9.03
N ALA A 160 -15.05 5.67 -7.92
CA ALA A 160 -16.32 6.13 -7.37
C ALA A 160 -16.20 7.55 -6.79
N ALA A 161 -15.15 7.85 -6.04
CA ALA A 161 -14.94 9.17 -5.44
C ALA A 161 -14.75 10.28 -6.49
N SER A 162 -14.11 9.95 -7.62
CA SER A 162 -13.85 10.92 -8.70
C SER A 162 -14.92 10.90 -9.81
N GLY A 163 -15.86 9.95 -9.81
CA GLY A 163 -16.88 9.84 -10.85
C GLY A 163 -16.33 9.45 -12.23
N VAL A 164 -15.27 8.64 -12.27
CA VAL A 164 -14.55 8.25 -13.50
C VAL A 164 -14.53 6.75 -13.73
N SER A 165 -14.01 6.33 -14.88
CA SER A 165 -13.69 4.93 -15.19
C SER A 165 -12.18 4.71 -15.17
N ILE A 166 -11.72 3.62 -14.53
CA ILE A 166 -10.33 3.17 -14.57
C ILE A 166 -10.28 1.92 -15.46
N THR A 167 -9.34 1.89 -16.41
CA THR A 167 -9.04 0.69 -17.20
C THR A 167 -7.61 0.23 -16.90
N LEU A 168 -7.48 -0.95 -16.30
CA LEU A 168 -6.21 -1.62 -16.04
C LEU A 168 -5.84 -2.54 -17.21
N SER A 169 -4.55 -2.75 -17.46
CA SER A 169 -4.02 -3.70 -18.43
C SER A 169 -3.48 -4.94 -17.73
N GLU A 170 -4.04 -6.11 -18.02
CA GLU A 170 -3.59 -7.39 -17.43
C GLU A 170 -2.10 -7.67 -17.74
N GLU A 171 -1.65 -7.30 -18.94
CA GLU A 171 -0.26 -7.47 -19.38
C GLU A 171 0.73 -6.64 -18.56
N ALA A 172 0.30 -5.46 -18.09
CA ALA A 172 1.14 -4.52 -17.36
C ALA A 172 1.11 -4.73 -15.83
N LEU A 173 0.26 -5.64 -15.32
CA LEU A 173 0.17 -5.87 -13.89
C LEU A 173 1.41 -6.59 -13.36
N PRO A 174 2.19 -5.98 -12.45
CA PRO A 174 3.40 -6.60 -11.91
C PRO A 174 3.03 -7.62 -10.83
N VAL A 175 2.74 -8.84 -11.21
CA VAL A 175 2.47 -9.96 -10.30
C VAL A 175 3.53 -11.02 -10.50
N ARG A 176 4.22 -11.41 -9.42
CA ARG A 176 5.27 -12.44 -9.45
C ARG A 176 4.68 -13.81 -9.79
N GLU A 177 5.44 -14.65 -10.46
CA GLU A 177 4.98 -15.98 -10.86
C GLU A 177 4.61 -16.85 -9.65
N GLU A 178 5.32 -16.73 -8.55
CA GLU A 178 5.01 -17.44 -7.30
C GLU A 178 3.64 -17.01 -6.73
N ILE A 179 3.30 -15.72 -6.86
CA ILE A 179 2.00 -15.19 -6.44
C ILE A 179 0.90 -15.66 -7.37
N LYS A 180 1.14 -15.70 -8.69
CA LYS A 180 0.19 -16.25 -9.67
C LYS A 180 -0.07 -17.73 -9.40
N ALA A 181 0.98 -18.50 -9.14
CA ALA A 181 0.86 -19.93 -8.83
C ALA A 181 0.07 -20.18 -7.54
N LEU A 182 0.43 -19.47 -6.45
CA LEU A 182 -0.24 -19.58 -5.16
C LEU A 182 -1.73 -19.19 -5.26
N SER A 183 -2.01 -18.05 -5.88
CA SER A 183 -3.38 -17.56 -6.05
C SER A 183 -4.21 -18.49 -6.93
N GLY A 184 -3.61 -19.08 -7.96
CA GLY A 184 -4.26 -20.09 -8.81
C GLY A 184 -4.64 -21.35 -8.05
N ILE A 185 -3.76 -21.86 -7.17
CA ILE A 185 -4.04 -23.01 -6.31
C ILE A 185 -5.16 -22.71 -5.31
N LEU A 186 -5.16 -21.52 -4.74
CA LEU A 186 -6.11 -21.12 -3.70
C LEU A 186 -7.41 -20.51 -4.23
N GLY A 187 -7.53 -20.32 -5.55
CA GLY A 187 -8.69 -19.67 -6.17
C GLY A 187 -8.80 -18.17 -5.84
N LEU A 188 -7.69 -17.49 -5.61
CA LEU A 188 -7.63 -16.07 -5.30
C LEU A 188 -7.35 -15.23 -6.56
N ASP A 189 -7.80 -13.98 -6.57
CA ASP A 189 -7.40 -12.99 -7.58
C ASP A 189 -6.30 -12.10 -7.00
N PRO A 190 -5.08 -12.04 -7.58
CA PRO A 190 -4.00 -11.17 -7.11
C PRO A 190 -4.40 -9.70 -6.95
N LEU A 191 -5.38 -9.23 -7.73
CA LEU A 191 -5.89 -7.86 -7.62
C LEU A 191 -6.62 -7.59 -6.30
N THR A 192 -7.09 -8.62 -5.61
CA THR A 192 -7.77 -8.49 -4.30
C THR A 192 -6.85 -8.77 -3.12
N MET A 193 -5.60 -9.18 -3.39
CA MET A 193 -4.61 -9.47 -2.36
C MET A 193 -4.00 -8.17 -1.83
N GLY A 194 -3.94 -8.06 -0.50
CA GLY A 194 -3.42 -6.86 0.17
C GLY A 194 -1.90 -6.77 0.14
N ASN A 195 -1.41 -5.55 0.22
CA ASN A 195 0.00 -5.18 0.27
C ASN A 195 0.21 -4.25 1.46
N GLU A 196 1.46 -4.09 1.91
CA GLU A 196 1.80 -3.17 3.01
C GLU A 196 2.97 -2.24 2.66
N GLY A 197 3.40 -2.29 1.38
CA GLY A 197 4.46 -1.48 0.83
C GLY A 197 4.24 -1.16 -0.65
N LYS A 198 2.99 -0.92 -1.06
CA LYS A 198 2.64 -0.53 -2.43
C LYS A 198 1.64 0.61 -2.46
N MET A 199 1.83 1.51 -3.42
CA MET A 199 0.92 2.63 -3.68
C MET A 199 0.43 2.62 -5.12
N LEU A 200 -0.82 3.02 -5.32
CA LEU A 200 -1.36 3.49 -6.57
C LEU A 200 -1.13 5.00 -6.66
N ILE A 201 -0.62 5.46 -7.80
CA ILE A 201 -0.36 6.87 -8.10
C ILE A 201 -1.04 7.22 -9.40
N ALA A 202 -1.74 8.34 -9.44
CA ALA A 202 -2.37 8.87 -10.64
C ALA A 202 -1.89 10.28 -10.93
N LEU A 203 -1.52 10.53 -12.19
CA LEU A 203 -1.05 11.81 -12.70
C LEU A 203 -1.28 11.88 -14.21
N PRO A 204 -1.20 13.07 -14.85
CA PRO A 204 -1.35 13.18 -16.30
C PRO A 204 -0.44 12.22 -17.05
N ALA A 205 -0.96 11.53 -18.06
CA ALA A 205 -0.20 10.51 -18.82
C ALA A 205 1.10 11.04 -19.43
N ALA A 206 1.17 12.33 -19.76
CA ALA A 206 2.39 12.97 -20.26
C ALA A 206 3.56 12.95 -19.27
N GLU A 207 3.29 12.82 -17.97
CA GLU A 207 4.26 12.81 -16.89
C GLU A 207 4.61 11.40 -16.39
N ALA A 208 3.92 10.37 -16.90
CA ALA A 208 4.05 8.98 -16.41
C ALA A 208 5.48 8.45 -16.54
N GLU A 209 6.14 8.65 -17.69
CA GLU A 209 7.51 8.20 -17.90
C GLU A 209 8.50 8.88 -16.94
N THR A 210 8.32 10.19 -16.71
CA THR A 210 9.15 10.94 -15.75
C THR A 210 8.93 10.43 -14.33
N ALA A 211 7.69 10.17 -13.93
CA ALA A 211 7.36 9.61 -12.63
C ALA A 211 7.97 8.22 -12.44
N LEU A 212 7.82 7.33 -13.43
CA LEU A 212 8.41 5.99 -13.38
C LEU A 212 9.94 6.03 -13.26
N ARG A 213 10.59 6.91 -13.99
CA ARG A 213 12.06 7.07 -13.90
C ARG A 213 12.50 7.50 -12.50
N ILE A 214 11.74 8.41 -11.85
CA ILE A 214 12.02 8.85 -10.48
C ILE A 214 11.78 7.69 -9.50
N LEU A 215 10.64 7.02 -9.59
CA LEU A 215 10.29 5.91 -8.70
C LEU A 215 11.30 4.76 -8.80
N ARG A 216 11.65 4.34 -10.02
CA ARG A 216 12.56 3.22 -10.26
C ARG A 216 14.00 3.49 -9.81
N ALA A 217 14.38 4.75 -9.59
CA ALA A 217 15.69 5.12 -9.05
C ALA A 217 15.77 5.00 -7.50
N LEU A 218 14.66 4.70 -6.82
CA LEU A 218 14.57 4.69 -5.37
C LEU A 218 14.25 3.28 -4.84
N PRO A 219 14.66 2.96 -3.61
CA PRO A 219 14.21 1.75 -2.92
C PRO A 219 12.69 1.65 -2.91
N TYR A 220 12.15 0.42 -3.01
CA TYR A 220 10.71 0.10 -3.05
C TYR A 220 9.93 0.61 -4.27
N GLY A 221 10.59 1.33 -5.19
CA GLY A 221 10.01 1.78 -6.45
C GLY A 221 10.64 1.15 -7.70
N THR A 222 11.65 0.29 -7.55
CA THR A 222 12.41 -0.31 -8.67
C THR A 222 11.55 -1.10 -9.65
N GLU A 223 10.45 -1.67 -9.17
CA GLU A 223 9.48 -2.44 -9.96
C GLU A 223 8.20 -1.63 -10.24
N ALA A 224 8.28 -0.28 -10.21
CA ALA A 224 7.14 0.56 -10.52
C ALA A 224 6.71 0.43 -11.99
N GLU A 225 5.39 0.34 -12.23
CA GLU A 225 4.83 0.14 -13.58
C GLU A 225 3.60 1.02 -13.82
N GLU A 226 3.41 1.42 -15.08
CA GLU A 226 2.15 1.96 -15.55
C GLU A 226 1.20 0.82 -15.87
N ILE A 227 0.10 0.73 -15.12
CA ILE A 227 -0.82 -0.41 -15.20
C ILE A 227 -2.16 -0.07 -15.84
N GLY A 228 -2.41 1.18 -16.20
CA GLY A 228 -3.69 1.56 -16.77
C GLY A 228 -3.89 3.06 -16.90
N CYS A 229 -5.11 3.44 -17.20
CA CYS A 229 -5.49 4.84 -17.44
C CYS A 229 -6.90 5.15 -16.92
N VAL A 230 -7.13 6.45 -16.73
CA VAL A 230 -8.43 7.02 -16.35
C VAL A 230 -9.16 7.56 -17.58
N SER A 231 -10.47 7.33 -17.67
CA SER A 231 -11.32 7.86 -18.72
C SER A 231 -12.69 8.30 -18.17
N THR A 232 -13.47 8.97 -19.00
CA THR A 232 -14.87 9.24 -18.68
C THR A 232 -15.66 7.95 -18.54
N GLY A 233 -16.63 7.91 -17.64
CA GLY A 233 -17.45 6.73 -17.38
C GLY A 233 -17.49 6.35 -15.91
N SER A 234 -17.63 5.07 -15.59
CA SER A 234 -17.71 4.61 -14.21
C SER A 234 -17.15 3.20 -14.03
N GLY A 235 -16.63 2.94 -12.83
CA GLY A 235 -16.15 1.64 -12.41
C GLY A 235 -14.78 1.27 -12.96
N VAL A 236 -14.31 0.08 -12.57
CA VAL A 236 -12.98 -0.43 -12.90
C VAL A 236 -13.08 -1.60 -13.86
N HIS A 237 -12.26 -1.59 -14.86
CA HIS A 237 -12.23 -2.61 -15.91
C HIS A 237 -10.81 -3.13 -16.11
N LEU A 238 -10.67 -4.40 -16.44
CA LEU A 238 -9.43 -5.03 -16.85
C LEU A 238 -9.49 -5.36 -18.34
N LYS A 239 -8.55 -4.83 -19.12
CA LYS A 239 -8.28 -5.28 -20.47
C LYS A 239 -7.45 -6.55 -20.36
N THR A 240 -8.01 -7.67 -20.83
CA THR A 240 -7.35 -8.97 -20.73
C THR A 240 -6.31 -9.19 -21.82
N LEU A 241 -5.37 -10.13 -21.59
CA LEU A 241 -4.34 -10.52 -22.57
C LEU A 241 -4.91 -10.89 -23.93
N TYR A 242 -6.13 -11.44 -23.98
CA TYR A 242 -6.79 -11.87 -25.21
C TYR A 242 -7.72 -10.78 -25.82
N GLY A 243 -7.59 -9.53 -25.37
CA GLY A 243 -8.35 -8.39 -25.89
C GLY A 243 -9.78 -8.26 -25.33
N GLY A 244 -10.18 -9.15 -24.41
CA GLY A 244 -11.45 -9.04 -23.70
C GLY A 244 -11.44 -7.90 -22.68
N ARG A 245 -12.62 -7.55 -22.16
CA ARG A 245 -12.77 -6.57 -21.07
C ARG A 245 -13.65 -7.18 -19.98
N ARG A 246 -13.15 -7.24 -18.75
CA ARG A 246 -13.95 -7.66 -17.59
C ARG A 246 -14.07 -6.53 -16.57
N ARG A 247 -15.18 -6.45 -15.88
CA ARG A 247 -15.37 -5.52 -14.78
C ARG A 247 -14.65 -6.06 -13.54
N ILE A 248 -13.90 -5.20 -12.87
CA ILE A 248 -13.30 -5.48 -11.57
C ILE A 248 -14.25 -4.96 -10.49
N LEU A 249 -14.58 -5.79 -9.54
CA LEU A 249 -15.40 -5.43 -8.38
C LEU A 249 -14.51 -5.31 -7.14
N PRO A 250 -14.87 -4.46 -6.18
CA PRO A 250 -14.19 -4.43 -4.89
C PRO A 250 -14.37 -5.77 -4.18
N LEU A 251 -13.40 -6.14 -3.36
CA LEU A 251 -13.51 -7.34 -2.51
C LEU A 251 -14.76 -7.23 -1.63
N ARG A 252 -15.59 -8.26 -1.65
CA ARG A 252 -16.75 -8.38 -0.76
C ARG A 252 -16.45 -9.41 0.31
N GLY A 253 -16.63 -9.03 1.57
CA GLY A 253 -16.30 -9.87 2.72
C GLY A 253 -14.84 -9.77 3.13
N GLU A 254 -14.43 -10.65 4.03
CA GLU A 254 -13.06 -10.71 4.53
C GLU A 254 -12.28 -11.75 3.71
N GLY A 255 -11.40 -11.29 2.82
CA GLY A 255 -10.52 -12.19 2.03
C GLY A 255 -9.47 -12.88 2.89
N LEU A 256 -9.08 -12.24 3.98
CA LEU A 256 -8.25 -12.79 5.05
C LEU A 256 -8.75 -12.31 6.40
N PRO A 257 -8.54 -13.07 7.49
CA PRO A 257 -8.69 -12.55 8.82
C PRO A 257 -7.84 -11.29 8.96
N ARG A 258 -8.36 -10.31 9.69
CA ARG A 258 -7.67 -9.04 9.93
C ARG A 258 -6.26 -9.29 10.45
N ILE A 259 -5.28 -8.65 9.84
CA ILE A 259 -3.85 -8.84 10.12
C ILE A 259 -3.31 -7.63 10.87
N CYS A 260 -3.98 -6.52 10.75
CA CYS A 260 -3.63 -5.26 11.40
C CYS A 260 -4.74 -4.78 12.33
#